data_51200076c67987cb3acb665943d67b29
#
_entry.id   51200076c67987cb3acb665943d67b29
#
_cell.length_a   1.000
_cell.length_b   1.000
_cell.length_c   1.000
_cell.angle_alpha   90.00
_cell.angle_beta   90.00
_cell.angle_gamma   90.00
#
_symmetry.space_group_name_H-M   'P 1'
#
loop_
_entity.id
_entity.type
_entity.pdbx_description
1 polymer ?
#
loop_
_entity_poly.entity_id
_entity_poly.type
_entity_poly.pdbx_seq_one_letter_code
_entity_poly.pdbx_strand_id
1 'polypeptide(L)'
;AGPSPESARYFPLAVGNHWTYEATYLGEKSTRRVEVVAFRDGSYVDRDGRALRVDREGIRDQVRYLLHDPLTAGATWTSVVAPGSAEHYRVLSVRSPCEAPAGRFTDCVEVESRTLADPAMPGRLLVNRVTFAAGVGIVQVRTALEEGTRSAPTAQLRLTAFEVAPLR
;
A
#
# COMPACT_ATOMS: atom_id res chain seq x y z
N ALA A 1 4.99 -1.48 -26.00
CA ALA A 1 4.56 -1.49 -24.60
C ALA A 1 3.35 -2.41 -24.45
N GLY A 2 3.39 -3.31 -23.50
CA GLY A 2 2.25 -4.18 -23.17
C GLY A 2 1.15 -3.42 -22.43
N PRO A 3 -0.05 -4.04 -22.24
CA PRO A 3 -1.10 -3.44 -21.47
C PRO A 3 -0.64 -3.20 -20.02
N SER A 4 -1.12 -2.10 -19.42
CA SER A 4 -0.86 -1.80 -18.02
C SER A 4 -1.51 -2.86 -17.14
N PRO A 5 -0.90 -3.22 -15.98
CA PRO A 5 -1.51 -4.16 -15.05
C PRO A 5 -2.78 -3.56 -14.45
N GLU A 6 -3.71 -4.41 -14.01
CA GLU A 6 -4.91 -3.96 -13.32
C GLU A 6 -4.56 -3.13 -12.07
N SER A 7 -3.50 -3.50 -11.39
CA SER A 7 -2.97 -2.80 -10.22
C SER A 7 -2.76 -1.29 -10.45
N ALA A 8 -2.41 -0.89 -11.67
CA ALA A 8 -2.15 0.52 -11.98
C ALA A 8 -3.39 1.42 -11.79
N ARG A 9 -4.60 0.86 -11.88
CA ARG A 9 -5.83 1.60 -11.61
C ARG A 9 -5.97 1.98 -10.14
N TYR A 10 -5.41 1.17 -9.25
CA TYR A 10 -5.56 1.33 -7.81
C TYR A 10 -4.42 2.13 -7.18
N PHE A 11 -3.39 2.43 -7.94
CA PHE A 11 -2.32 3.32 -7.50
C PHE A 11 -1.82 4.12 -8.69
N PRO A 12 -2.55 5.18 -9.07
CA PRO A 12 -2.17 5.99 -10.23
C PRO A 12 -0.91 6.80 -9.96
N LEU A 13 0.15 6.48 -10.67
CA LEU A 13 1.44 7.12 -10.53
C LEU A 13 1.70 8.05 -11.71
N ALA A 14 1.88 9.34 -11.42
CA ALA A 14 2.29 10.35 -12.37
C ALA A 14 2.99 11.47 -11.61
N VAL A 15 3.94 12.14 -12.26
CA VAL A 15 4.62 13.28 -11.65
C VAL A 15 3.60 14.38 -11.35
N GLY A 16 3.61 14.91 -10.14
CA GLY A 16 2.66 15.89 -9.64
C GLY A 16 1.53 15.31 -8.80
N ASN A 17 1.28 14.01 -8.87
CA ASN A 17 0.28 13.38 -7.99
C ASN A 17 0.72 13.50 -6.55
N HIS A 18 -0.22 13.84 -5.66
CA HIS A 18 0.08 13.92 -4.24
C HIS A 18 -1.12 13.51 -3.38
N TRP A 19 -0.80 13.07 -2.20
CA TRP A 19 -1.74 12.58 -1.19
C TRP A 19 -1.35 13.16 0.16
N THR A 20 -2.35 13.55 0.94
CA THR A 20 -2.16 14.02 2.32
C THR A 20 -2.89 13.07 3.27
N TYR A 21 -2.21 12.65 4.31
CA TYR A 21 -2.72 11.70 5.29
C TYR A 21 -2.69 12.28 6.70
N GLU A 22 -3.69 11.92 7.50
CA GLU A 22 -3.60 11.96 8.95
C GLU A 22 -2.90 10.67 9.38
N ALA A 23 -1.77 10.82 10.07
CA ALA A 23 -0.99 9.70 10.58
C ALA A 23 -1.15 9.60 12.09
N THR A 24 -1.37 8.39 12.60
CA THR A 24 -1.38 8.10 14.04
C THR A 24 -0.35 7.01 14.31
N TYR A 25 0.54 7.26 15.24
CA TYR A 25 1.55 6.31 15.67
C TYR A 25 1.60 6.29 17.20
N LEU A 26 1.27 5.14 17.81
CA LEU A 26 1.20 4.96 19.26
C LEU A 26 0.42 6.08 19.96
N GLY A 27 -0.70 6.50 19.36
CA GLY A 27 -1.59 7.54 19.88
C GLY A 27 -1.20 8.97 19.51
N GLU A 28 -0.03 9.20 18.94
CA GLU A 28 0.39 10.54 18.49
C GLU A 28 -0.04 10.80 17.05
N LYS A 29 -0.63 11.96 16.81
CA LYS A 29 -1.12 12.37 15.50
C LYS A 29 -0.13 13.30 14.80
N SER A 30 -0.02 13.13 13.50
CA SER A 30 0.76 14.01 12.61
C SER A 30 0.13 14.05 11.23
N THR A 31 0.60 14.96 10.39
CA THR A 31 0.21 15.04 8.99
C THR A 31 1.37 14.56 8.13
N ARG A 32 1.06 13.73 7.14
CA ARG A 32 2.05 13.23 6.19
C ARG A 32 1.60 13.52 4.77
N ARG A 33 2.51 14.06 3.96
CA ARG A 33 2.28 14.31 2.55
C ARG A 33 3.21 13.45 1.71
N VAL A 34 2.65 12.82 0.70
CA VAL A 34 3.38 12.05 -0.32
C VAL A 34 3.16 12.71 -1.67
N GLU A 35 4.21 13.02 -2.40
CA GLU A 35 4.15 13.65 -3.70
C GLU A 35 5.16 13.01 -4.66
N VAL A 36 4.69 12.63 -5.85
CA VAL A 36 5.56 12.14 -6.91
C VAL A 36 6.20 13.33 -7.59
N VAL A 37 7.53 13.45 -7.48
CA VAL A 37 8.26 14.63 -7.96
C VAL A 37 9.05 14.38 -9.24
N ALA A 38 9.32 13.12 -9.59
CA ALA A 38 10.12 12.79 -10.76
C ALA A 38 9.81 11.39 -11.31
N PHE A 39 10.12 11.20 -12.58
CA PHE A 39 10.20 9.88 -13.20
C PHE A 39 11.63 9.70 -13.72
N ARG A 40 12.36 8.74 -13.14
CA ARG A 40 13.76 8.48 -13.46
C ARG A 40 14.03 6.98 -13.47
N ASP A 41 14.78 6.54 -14.48
CA ASP A 41 15.20 5.12 -14.60
C ASP A 41 14.04 4.13 -14.53
N GLY A 42 12.90 4.51 -15.12
CA GLY A 42 11.70 3.68 -15.13
C GLY A 42 10.90 3.67 -13.83
N SER A 43 11.25 4.53 -12.86
CA SER A 43 10.57 4.61 -11.57
C SER A 43 10.02 5.99 -11.29
N TYR A 44 8.86 6.01 -10.64
CA TYR A 44 8.28 7.23 -10.07
C TYR A 44 8.91 7.46 -8.69
N VAL A 45 9.48 8.62 -8.50
CA VAL A 45 10.21 8.96 -7.27
C VAL A 45 9.43 10.02 -6.51
N ASP A 46 9.19 9.76 -5.22
CA ASP A 46 8.53 10.74 -4.36
C ASP A 46 9.55 11.71 -3.72
N ARG A 47 9.01 12.69 -2.99
CA ARG A 47 9.83 13.74 -2.36
C ARG A 47 10.79 13.19 -1.30
N ASP A 48 10.45 12.05 -0.69
CA ASP A 48 11.28 11.37 0.31
C ASP A 48 12.32 10.42 -0.32
N GLY A 49 12.35 10.34 -1.65
CA GLY A 49 13.30 9.50 -2.39
C GLY A 49 12.85 8.05 -2.57
N ARG A 50 11.62 7.71 -2.22
CA ARG A 50 11.07 6.38 -2.49
C ARG A 50 10.75 6.25 -3.96
N ALA A 51 11.06 5.10 -4.54
CA ALA A 51 10.86 4.82 -5.94
C ALA A 51 9.88 3.67 -6.13
N LEU A 52 8.86 3.88 -6.97
CA LEU A 52 7.89 2.87 -7.35
C LEU A 52 7.91 2.66 -8.86
N ARG A 53 7.82 1.42 -9.25
CA ARG A 53 7.80 1.01 -10.66
C ARG A 53 6.49 0.27 -10.96
N VAL A 54 5.94 0.54 -12.13
CA VAL A 54 4.83 -0.22 -12.69
C VAL A 54 5.40 -1.16 -13.76
N ASP A 55 5.21 -2.46 -13.59
CA ASP A 55 5.58 -3.46 -14.58
C ASP A 55 4.35 -4.30 -14.97
N ARG A 56 4.55 -5.37 -15.74
CA ARG A 56 3.43 -6.20 -16.20
C ARG A 56 2.72 -6.97 -15.08
N GLU A 57 3.36 -7.14 -13.95
CA GLU A 57 2.86 -7.92 -12.83
C GLU A 57 2.21 -7.06 -11.75
N GLY A 58 2.52 -5.78 -11.69
CA GLY A 58 1.93 -4.90 -10.69
C GLY A 58 2.74 -3.65 -10.39
N ILE A 59 2.64 -3.20 -9.16
CA ILE A 59 3.35 -2.02 -8.64
C ILE A 59 4.32 -2.46 -7.57
N ARG A 60 5.57 -2.12 -7.73
CA ARG A 60 6.65 -2.55 -6.85
C ARG A 60 7.59 -1.43 -6.45
N ASP A 61 8.21 -1.58 -5.28
CA ASP A 61 9.45 -0.89 -4.95
C ASP A 61 10.66 -1.78 -5.30
N GLN A 62 11.84 -1.55 -4.72
CA GLN A 62 13.04 -2.29 -5.03
C GLN A 62 13.01 -3.75 -4.55
N VAL A 63 12.20 -4.08 -3.53
CA VAL A 63 12.23 -5.38 -2.86
C VAL A 63 10.88 -6.10 -2.82
N ARG A 64 9.78 -5.39 -3.02
CA ARG A 64 8.43 -5.97 -2.86
C ARG A 64 7.44 -5.43 -3.89
N TYR A 65 6.42 -6.25 -4.19
CA TYR A 65 5.21 -5.77 -4.83
C TYR A 65 4.22 -5.26 -3.78
N LEU A 66 3.79 -4.01 -3.94
CA LEU A 66 2.71 -3.45 -3.13
C LEU A 66 1.36 -3.96 -3.60
N LEU A 67 1.20 -4.10 -4.91
CA LEU A 67 0.07 -4.73 -5.58
C LEU A 67 0.61 -5.65 -6.67
N HIS A 68 0.04 -6.85 -6.74
CA HIS A 68 0.41 -7.86 -7.73
C HIS A 68 -0.84 -8.42 -8.41
N ASP A 69 -0.87 -8.40 -9.73
CA ASP A 69 -1.96 -9.00 -10.50
C ASP A 69 -1.88 -10.54 -10.45
N PRO A 70 -3.01 -11.25 -10.53
CA PRO A 70 -4.38 -10.73 -10.61
C PRO A 70 -4.89 -10.24 -9.25
N LEU A 71 -5.72 -9.17 -9.26
CA LEU A 71 -6.36 -8.66 -8.06
C LEU A 71 -7.69 -9.38 -7.84
N THR A 72 -7.61 -10.58 -7.29
CA THR A 72 -8.77 -11.40 -6.93
C THR A 72 -8.71 -11.73 -5.44
N ALA A 73 -9.88 -11.78 -4.78
CA ALA A 73 -9.94 -12.12 -3.36
C ALA A 73 -9.28 -13.49 -3.11
N GLY A 74 -8.39 -13.55 -2.13
CA GLY A 74 -7.63 -14.74 -1.80
C GLY A 74 -6.31 -14.91 -2.56
N ALA A 75 -6.01 -14.09 -3.58
CA ALA A 75 -4.73 -14.12 -4.27
C ALA A 75 -3.60 -13.76 -3.31
N THR A 76 -2.46 -14.42 -3.43
CA THR A 76 -1.30 -14.25 -2.56
C THR A 76 -0.03 -14.07 -3.35
N TRP A 77 0.93 -13.37 -2.73
CA TRP A 77 2.31 -13.34 -3.20
C TRP A 77 3.24 -13.18 -2.01
N THR A 78 4.51 -13.44 -2.24
CA THR A 78 5.55 -13.34 -1.21
C THR A 78 6.70 -12.51 -1.76
N SER A 79 7.25 -11.64 -0.92
CA SER A 79 8.47 -10.89 -1.23
C SER A 79 9.53 -11.21 -0.19
N VAL A 80 10.72 -11.60 -0.66
CA VAL A 80 11.89 -11.77 0.20
C VAL A 80 12.60 -10.43 0.25
N VAL A 81 12.48 -9.75 1.39
CA VAL A 81 12.97 -8.36 1.55
C VAL A 81 14.39 -8.30 2.08
N ALA A 82 14.84 -9.38 2.71
CA ALA A 82 16.20 -9.54 3.21
C ALA A 82 16.47 -11.05 3.41
N PRO A 83 17.73 -11.49 3.56
CA PRO A 83 18.02 -12.87 3.90
C PRO A 83 17.29 -13.30 5.18
N GLY A 84 16.49 -14.37 5.08
CA GLY A 84 15.69 -14.88 6.20
C GLY A 84 14.46 -14.04 6.56
N SER A 85 14.12 -13.01 5.78
CA SER A 85 12.96 -12.15 6.02
C SER A 85 12.05 -12.13 4.79
N ALA A 86 10.82 -12.60 4.96
CA ALA A 86 9.80 -12.62 3.91
C ALA A 86 8.53 -11.92 4.38
N GLU A 87 7.90 -11.23 3.46
CA GLU A 87 6.57 -10.64 3.64
C GLU A 87 5.56 -11.46 2.83
N HIS A 88 4.47 -11.86 3.48
CA HIS A 88 3.40 -12.63 2.85
C HIS A 88 2.19 -11.75 2.64
N TYR A 89 1.75 -11.64 1.40
CA TYR A 89 0.66 -10.76 0.98
C TYR A 89 -0.57 -11.57 0.59
N ARG A 90 -1.72 -11.02 0.89
CA ARG A 90 -3.02 -11.60 0.50
C ARG A 90 -4.01 -10.49 0.18
N VAL A 91 -4.71 -10.64 -0.94
CA VAL A 91 -5.85 -9.78 -1.27
C VAL A 91 -7.04 -10.24 -0.43
N LEU A 92 -7.54 -9.38 0.45
CA LEU A 92 -8.67 -9.68 1.33
C LEU A 92 -10.00 -9.42 0.64
N SER A 93 -10.10 -8.32 -0.11
CA SER A 93 -11.33 -7.93 -0.80
C SER A 93 -11.02 -7.10 -2.04
N VAL A 94 -11.92 -7.16 -3.01
CA VAL A 94 -11.86 -6.40 -4.26
C VAL A 94 -13.24 -5.82 -4.57
N ARG A 95 -13.27 -4.73 -5.34
CA ARG A 95 -14.49 -4.06 -5.78
C ARG A 95 -15.45 -3.78 -4.62
N SER A 96 -14.88 -3.46 -3.48
CA SER A 96 -15.61 -3.18 -2.25
C SER A 96 -15.65 -1.69 -1.98
N PRO A 97 -16.73 -1.18 -1.35
CA PRO A 97 -16.75 0.20 -0.93
C PRO A 97 -15.76 0.43 0.21
N CYS A 98 -15.16 1.62 0.23
CA CYS A 98 -14.33 2.06 1.34
C CYS A 98 -14.50 3.55 1.56
N GLU A 99 -14.10 4.03 2.72
CA GLU A 99 -14.16 5.44 3.05
C GLU A 99 -12.96 5.89 3.87
N ALA A 100 -12.64 7.16 3.72
CA ALA A 100 -11.62 7.87 4.48
C ALA A 100 -12.11 9.30 4.68
N PRO A 101 -11.44 10.15 5.46
CA PRO A 101 -11.82 11.55 5.58
C PRO A 101 -11.93 12.28 4.23
N ALA A 102 -11.13 11.87 3.23
CA ALA A 102 -11.17 12.44 1.88
C ALA A 102 -12.45 12.14 1.10
N GLY A 103 -13.22 11.10 1.47
CA GLY A 103 -14.47 10.75 0.80
C GLY A 103 -14.81 9.27 0.85
N ARG A 104 -15.86 8.92 0.10
CA ARG A 104 -16.32 7.54 -0.09
C ARG A 104 -15.97 7.09 -1.49
N PHE A 105 -15.51 5.84 -1.59
CA PHE A 105 -15.06 5.24 -2.84
C PHE A 105 -15.76 3.91 -3.03
N THR A 106 -16.14 3.59 -4.27
CA THR A 106 -16.97 2.41 -4.56
C THR A 106 -16.18 1.19 -5.00
N ASP A 107 -14.95 1.40 -5.46
CA ASP A 107 -14.10 0.34 -6.01
C ASP A 107 -12.76 0.32 -5.29
N CYS A 108 -12.67 -0.45 -4.22
CA CYS A 108 -11.48 -0.56 -3.40
C CYS A 108 -10.96 -2.00 -3.34
N VAL A 109 -9.66 -2.11 -3.14
CA VAL A 109 -8.93 -3.36 -2.90
C VAL A 109 -8.26 -3.25 -1.55
N GLU A 110 -8.43 -4.27 -0.70
CA GLU A 110 -7.72 -4.37 0.57
C GLU A 110 -6.71 -5.51 0.50
N VAL A 111 -5.48 -5.20 0.86
CA VAL A 111 -4.35 -6.14 0.87
C VAL A 111 -3.78 -6.22 2.27
N GLU A 112 -3.58 -7.45 2.76
CA GLU A 112 -2.92 -7.72 4.02
C GLU A 112 -1.50 -8.23 3.78
N SER A 113 -0.53 -7.73 4.54
CA SER A 113 0.80 -8.31 4.59
C SER A 113 1.15 -8.75 6.00
N ARG A 114 1.86 -9.86 6.12
CA ARG A 114 2.33 -10.45 7.38
C ARG A 114 3.81 -10.71 7.31
N THR A 115 4.54 -10.26 8.33
CA THR A 115 5.97 -10.52 8.46
C THR A 115 6.33 -10.71 9.94
N LEU A 116 7.45 -11.36 10.22
CA LEU A 116 7.94 -11.47 11.60
C LEU A 116 8.32 -10.08 12.10
N ALA A 117 7.81 -9.72 13.28
CA ALA A 117 8.17 -8.48 13.95
C ALA A 117 9.58 -8.55 14.52
N ASP A 118 9.97 -9.74 14.99
CA ASP A 118 11.28 -10.02 15.56
C ASP A 118 11.65 -11.47 15.22
N PRO A 119 12.80 -11.72 14.54
CA PRO A 119 13.23 -13.08 14.22
C PRO A 119 13.40 -13.99 15.45
N ALA A 120 13.69 -13.42 16.62
CA ALA A 120 13.82 -14.14 17.87
C ALA A 120 12.47 -14.53 18.49
N MET A 121 11.36 -13.99 17.98
CA MET A 121 10.00 -14.20 18.50
C MET A 121 9.05 -14.60 17.36
N PRO A 122 9.10 -15.87 16.89
CA PRO A 122 8.36 -16.30 15.70
C PRO A 122 6.84 -16.24 15.83
N GLY A 123 6.32 -16.16 17.06
CA GLY A 123 4.88 -15.99 17.30
C GLY A 123 4.40 -14.56 17.20
N ARG A 124 5.29 -13.59 17.00
CA ARG A 124 4.95 -12.17 16.95
C ARG A 124 5.02 -11.65 15.51
N LEU A 125 3.88 -11.23 14.98
CA LEU A 125 3.74 -10.78 13.59
C LEU A 125 3.43 -9.28 13.51
N LEU A 126 4.04 -8.63 12.55
CA LEU A 126 3.64 -7.31 12.09
C LEU A 126 2.66 -7.50 10.94
N VAL A 127 1.45 -6.98 11.10
CA VAL A 127 0.37 -7.11 10.11
C VAL A 127 0.00 -5.73 9.60
N ASN A 128 0.10 -5.54 8.28
CA ASN A 128 -0.33 -4.33 7.61
C ASN A 128 -1.56 -4.63 6.77
N ARG A 129 -2.56 -3.74 6.84
CA ARG A 129 -3.70 -3.75 5.92
C ARG A 129 -3.73 -2.43 5.18
N VAL A 130 -3.65 -2.51 3.86
CA VAL A 130 -3.62 -1.35 2.99
C VAL A 130 -4.85 -1.39 2.09
N THR A 131 -5.59 -0.30 2.07
CA THR A 131 -6.76 -0.12 1.21
C THR A 131 -6.41 0.85 0.10
N PHE A 132 -6.66 0.42 -1.13
CA PHE A 132 -6.44 1.19 -2.35
C PHE A 132 -7.79 1.46 -3.00
N ALA A 133 -8.02 2.68 -3.47
CA ALA A 133 -9.23 3.03 -4.22
C ALA A 133 -8.89 3.31 -5.69
N ALA A 134 -9.71 2.79 -6.60
CA ALA A 134 -9.52 2.98 -8.04
C ALA A 134 -9.49 4.48 -8.40
N GLY A 135 -8.48 4.87 -9.15
CA GLY A 135 -8.27 6.25 -9.58
C GLY A 135 -7.76 7.20 -8.50
N VAL A 136 -7.47 6.69 -7.30
CA VAL A 136 -7.06 7.49 -6.14
C VAL A 136 -5.69 7.06 -5.62
N GLY A 137 -5.54 5.80 -5.25
CA GLY A 137 -4.34 5.26 -4.60
C GLY A 137 -4.63 4.77 -3.19
N ILE A 138 -3.64 4.83 -2.30
CA ILE A 138 -3.80 4.40 -0.92
C ILE A 138 -4.72 5.36 -0.17
N VAL A 139 -5.80 4.83 0.40
CA VAL A 139 -6.76 5.60 1.19
C VAL A 139 -6.64 5.32 2.69
N GLN A 140 -6.13 4.15 3.06
CA GLN A 140 -5.93 3.77 4.45
C GLN A 140 -4.80 2.76 4.58
N VAL A 141 -4.02 2.90 5.65
CA VAL A 141 -3.05 1.88 6.09
C VAL A 141 -3.28 1.66 7.58
N ARG A 142 -3.41 0.40 7.99
CA ARG A 142 -3.48 0.01 9.40
C ARG A 142 -2.39 -0.99 9.71
N THR A 143 -1.60 -0.73 10.73
CA THR A 143 -0.53 -1.61 11.19
C THR A 143 -0.82 -2.08 12.60
N ALA A 144 -0.65 -3.37 12.87
CA ALA A 144 -0.83 -3.97 14.17
C ALA A 144 0.26 -4.99 14.46
N LEU A 145 0.57 -5.18 15.73
CA LEU A 145 1.32 -6.33 16.22
C LEU A 145 0.34 -7.40 16.66
N GLU A 146 0.52 -8.62 16.16
CA GLU A 146 -0.29 -9.78 16.52
C GLU A 146 0.56 -10.85 17.20
N GLU A 147 0.04 -11.41 18.28
CA GLU A 147 0.66 -12.52 19.00
C GLU A 147 -0.46 -13.46 19.49
N GLY A 148 -0.56 -14.64 18.87
CA GLY A 148 -1.69 -15.56 19.10
C GLY A 148 -3.01 -14.90 18.74
N THR A 149 -3.92 -14.80 19.71
CA THR A 149 -5.23 -14.14 19.54
C THR A 149 -5.20 -12.65 19.88
N ARG A 150 -4.06 -12.13 20.36
CA ARG A 150 -3.91 -10.71 20.72
C ARG A 150 -3.50 -9.90 19.51
N SER A 151 -4.12 -8.72 19.38
CA SER A 151 -3.78 -7.74 18.33
C SER A 151 -3.71 -6.35 18.96
N ALA A 152 -2.62 -5.66 18.74
CA ALA A 152 -2.39 -4.30 19.24
C ALA A 152 -2.13 -3.35 18.06
N PRO A 153 -3.07 -2.42 17.76
CA PRO A 153 -2.82 -1.39 16.74
C PRO A 153 -1.61 -0.54 17.11
N THR A 154 -0.72 -0.29 16.13
CA THR A 154 0.48 0.53 16.35
C THR A 154 0.50 1.78 15.50
N ALA A 155 -0.03 1.73 14.28
CA ALA A 155 -0.02 2.86 13.35
C ALA A 155 -1.24 2.85 12.45
N GLN A 156 -1.61 4.04 11.98
CA GLN A 156 -2.68 4.22 11.01
C GLN A 156 -2.38 5.43 10.13
N LEU A 157 -2.67 5.30 8.83
CA LEU A 157 -2.75 6.41 7.89
C LEU A 157 -4.16 6.48 7.32
N ARG A 158 -4.73 7.70 7.25
CA ARG A 158 -6.05 7.92 6.64
C ARG A 158 -5.95 9.10 5.68
N LEU A 159 -6.39 8.88 4.45
CA LEU A 159 -6.34 9.90 3.40
C LEU A 159 -7.30 11.06 3.74
N THR A 160 -6.77 12.28 3.76
CA THR A 160 -7.56 13.50 4.02
C THR A 160 -7.75 14.34 2.77
N ALA A 161 -6.78 14.31 1.85
CA ALA A 161 -6.85 15.04 0.58
C ALA A 161 -5.93 14.39 -0.45
N PHE A 162 -6.27 14.54 -1.72
CA PHE A 162 -5.45 14.06 -2.81
C PHE A 162 -5.67 14.88 -4.09
N GLU A 163 -4.66 14.90 -4.93
CA GLU A 163 -4.75 15.43 -6.29
C GLU A 163 -4.01 14.46 -7.20
N VAL A 164 -4.75 13.83 -8.09
CA VAL A 164 -4.27 12.75 -8.94
C VAL A 164 -4.71 13.00 -10.37
N ALA A 165 -3.77 12.94 -11.31
CA ALA A 165 -4.07 13.07 -12.72
C ALA A 165 -4.99 11.93 -13.17
N PRO A 166 -5.98 12.20 -14.05
CA PRO A 166 -6.83 11.15 -14.60
C PRO A 166 -6.00 10.08 -15.31
N LEU A 167 -6.39 8.82 -15.17
CA LEU A 167 -5.82 7.73 -15.95
C LEU A 167 -6.13 7.94 -17.42
N ARG A 168 -5.11 7.89 -18.27
CA ARG A 168 -5.23 7.98 -19.72
C ARG A 168 -5.29 6.60 -20.36
#